data_798a4e4344398a89bbd6e9fc98bca0fb
#
_entry.id   798a4e4344398a89bbd6e9fc98bca0fb
#
_cell.length_a   1.000
_cell.length_b   1.000
_cell.length_c   1.000
_cell.angle_alpha   90.00
_cell.angle_beta   90.00
_cell.angle_gamma   90.00
#
_symmetry.space_group_name_H-M   'P 1'
#
loop_
_entity.id
_entity.type
_entity.pdbx_description
1 polymer ?
#
loop_
_entity_poly.entity_id
_entity_poly.type
_entity_poly.pdbx_seq_one_letter_code
_entity_poly.pdbx_strand_id
1 'polypeptide(L)'
;MTDIDSRAEIDIVWREHEVAVSLPLAGELPSAWSRRYDELARRQGLEAQAQDHPGRTWIVVTLPAAIEPSEMVTALDSARDLIAKADTVAEEPPDAEQTAAVIREWWARQRD
;
A
#
# COMPACT_ATOMS: atom_id res chain seq x y z
N MET A 1 -4.55 0.12 13.95
CA MET A 1 -4.51 1.10 12.87
C MET A 1 -3.08 1.26 12.38
N THR A 2 -2.85 1.04 11.10
CA THR A 2 -1.50 1.13 10.52
C THR A 2 -1.16 2.57 10.19
N ASP A 3 0.05 2.99 10.52
CA ASP A 3 0.55 4.31 10.18
C ASP A 3 2.08 4.26 10.11
N ILE A 4 2.68 5.35 9.67
CA ILE A 4 4.13 5.49 9.66
C ILE A 4 4.66 5.50 11.10
N ASP A 5 5.87 4.98 11.28
CA ASP A 5 6.56 5.05 12.55
C ASP A 5 7.38 6.33 12.60
N SER A 6 6.82 7.38 13.20
CA SER A 6 7.47 8.69 13.30
C SER A 6 8.72 8.69 14.19
N ARG A 7 8.96 7.61 14.93
CA ARG A 7 10.16 7.46 15.78
C ARG A 7 11.34 6.87 15.00
N ALA A 8 11.06 6.19 13.89
CA ALA A 8 12.09 5.66 13.02
C ALA A 8 12.53 6.71 12.01
N GLU A 9 13.73 6.55 11.50
CA GLU A 9 14.24 7.46 10.47
C GLU A 9 13.74 7.03 9.09
N ILE A 10 13.39 8.02 8.27
CA ILE A 10 13.11 7.79 6.85
C ILE A 10 14.41 7.57 6.12
N ASP A 11 14.36 6.84 5.03
CA ASP A 11 15.49 6.63 4.15
C ASP A 11 15.26 7.38 2.84
N ILE A 12 16.27 8.11 2.37
CA ILE A 12 16.18 8.88 1.13
C ILE A 12 17.34 8.46 0.24
N VAL A 13 17.02 7.90 -0.92
CA VAL A 13 18.00 7.46 -1.91
C VAL A 13 17.88 8.31 -3.15
N TRP A 14 18.96 9.03 -3.47
CA TRP A 14 19.05 9.84 -4.68
C TRP A 14 19.57 9.00 -5.83
N ARG A 15 18.88 9.06 -6.95
CA ARG A 15 19.31 8.47 -8.21
C ARG A 15 19.45 9.58 -9.25
N GLU A 16 19.96 9.25 -10.43
CA GLU A 16 20.27 10.23 -11.46
C GLU A 16 19.07 11.14 -11.82
N HIS A 17 17.86 10.55 -11.93
CA HIS A 17 16.66 11.28 -12.31
C HIS A 17 15.50 11.13 -11.30
N GLU A 18 15.76 10.47 -10.19
CA GLU A 18 14.71 10.12 -9.23
C GLU A 18 15.20 10.26 -7.80
N VAL A 19 14.25 10.44 -6.90
CA VAL A 19 14.48 10.28 -5.47
C VAL A 19 13.50 9.26 -4.93
N ALA A 20 14.01 8.28 -4.19
CA ALA A 20 13.19 7.27 -3.53
C ALA A 20 13.15 7.56 -2.03
N VAL A 21 11.96 7.80 -1.51
CA VAL A 21 11.74 8.07 -0.08
C VAL A 21 11.09 6.83 0.52
N SER A 22 11.76 6.22 1.49
CA SER A 22 11.25 5.05 2.20
C SER A 22 10.68 5.47 3.55
N LEU A 23 9.37 5.26 3.71
CA LEU A 23 8.65 5.59 4.94
C LEU A 23 8.48 4.32 5.78
N PRO A 24 9.05 4.27 6.99
CA PRO A 24 8.90 3.10 7.85
C PRO A 24 7.51 3.02 8.46
N LEU A 25 6.91 1.83 8.40
CA LEU A 25 5.64 1.57 9.07
C LEU A 25 5.89 0.97 10.46
N ALA A 26 4.91 1.08 11.33
CA ALA A 26 4.98 0.55 12.68
C ALA A 26 4.73 -0.96 12.71
N GLY A 27 5.69 -1.75 12.22
CA GLY A 27 5.65 -3.20 12.24
C GLY A 27 5.61 -3.83 10.85
N GLU A 28 5.54 -5.15 10.85
CA GLU A 28 5.47 -5.96 9.63
C GLU A 28 4.01 -6.25 9.31
N LEU A 29 3.62 -6.00 8.06
CA LEU A 29 2.25 -6.18 7.59
C LEU A 29 2.12 -7.42 6.70
N PRO A 30 0.90 -8.01 6.60
CA PRO A 30 0.66 -9.14 5.71
C PRO A 30 0.88 -8.76 4.24
N SER A 31 1.33 -9.73 3.44
CA SER A 31 1.53 -9.54 1.99
C SER A 31 0.26 -9.09 1.27
N ALA A 32 -0.91 -9.51 1.75
CA ALA A 32 -2.19 -9.08 1.20
C ALA A 32 -2.41 -7.58 1.36
N TRP A 33 -1.99 -7.00 2.49
CA TRP A 33 -2.05 -5.57 2.74
C TRP A 33 -1.14 -4.81 1.75
N SER A 34 0.08 -5.30 1.57
CA SER A 34 1.05 -4.69 0.66
C SER A 34 0.54 -4.66 -0.78
N ARG A 35 -0.08 -5.74 -1.24
CA ARG A 35 -0.68 -5.80 -2.57
C ARG A 35 -1.83 -4.81 -2.74
N ARG A 36 -2.66 -4.64 -1.71
CA ARG A 36 -3.76 -3.67 -1.75
C ARG A 36 -3.25 -2.24 -1.77
N TYR A 37 -2.22 -1.96 -0.99
CA TYR A 37 -1.57 -0.65 -1.03
C TYR A 37 -1.06 -0.33 -2.44
N ASP A 38 -0.35 -1.26 -3.04
CA ASP A 38 0.20 -1.11 -4.40
C ASP A 38 -0.90 -0.87 -5.43
N GLU A 39 -2.01 -1.58 -5.32
CA GLU A 39 -3.16 -1.41 -6.21
C GLU A 39 -3.81 -0.04 -6.05
N LEU A 40 -4.00 0.41 -4.81
CA LEU A 40 -4.57 1.73 -4.53
C LEU A 40 -3.67 2.85 -5.05
N ALA A 41 -2.37 2.72 -4.86
CA ALA A 41 -1.39 3.67 -5.37
C ALA A 41 -1.44 3.76 -6.89
N ARG A 42 -1.51 2.61 -7.56
CA ARG A 42 -1.61 2.54 -9.01
C ARG A 42 -2.87 3.22 -9.54
N ARG A 43 -4.01 3.01 -8.88
CA ARG A 43 -5.29 3.64 -9.26
C ARG A 43 -5.25 5.15 -9.15
N GLN A 44 -4.47 5.69 -8.22
CA GLN A 44 -4.31 7.14 -8.06
C GLN A 44 -3.19 7.72 -8.92
N GLY A 45 -2.49 6.89 -9.68
CA GLY A 45 -1.33 7.34 -10.45
C GLY A 45 -0.14 7.74 -9.59
N LEU A 46 -0.06 7.23 -8.36
CA LEU A 46 1.01 7.51 -7.44
C LEU A 46 2.09 6.43 -7.53
N GLU A 47 3.34 6.83 -7.73
CA GLU A 47 4.48 5.90 -7.75
C GLU A 47 4.92 5.58 -6.32
N ALA A 48 4.11 4.77 -5.64
CA ALA A 48 4.38 4.30 -4.30
C ALA A 48 4.12 2.80 -4.24
N GLN A 49 4.92 2.09 -3.47
CA GLN A 49 4.72 0.66 -3.26
C GLN A 49 5.12 0.25 -1.86
N ALA A 50 4.45 -0.78 -1.36
CA ALA A 50 4.81 -1.39 -0.09
C ALA A 50 5.91 -2.42 -0.31
N GLN A 51 6.94 -2.40 0.53
CA GLN A 51 8.03 -3.38 0.52
C GLN A 51 8.11 -4.04 1.88
N ASP A 52 8.06 -5.38 1.87
CA ASP A 52 8.14 -6.16 3.09
C ASP A 52 9.59 -6.53 3.39
N HIS A 53 10.05 -6.13 4.56
CA HIS A 53 11.36 -6.51 5.09
C HIS A 53 11.19 -7.19 6.44
N PRO A 54 12.15 -8.05 6.86
CA PRO A 54 12.07 -8.70 8.16
C PRO A 54 11.89 -7.68 9.29
N GLY A 55 10.80 -7.81 10.04
CA GLY A 55 10.49 -6.96 11.18
C GLY A 55 9.78 -5.64 10.87
N ARG A 56 9.69 -5.25 9.60
CA ARG A 56 9.04 -3.98 9.24
C ARG A 56 8.67 -3.91 7.76
N THR A 57 7.49 -3.35 7.49
CA THR A 57 7.07 -2.99 6.13
C THR A 57 7.39 -1.52 5.88
N TRP A 58 7.82 -1.20 4.67
CA TRP A 58 8.17 0.16 4.25
C TRP A 58 7.29 0.59 3.08
N ILE A 59 6.94 1.86 3.03
CA ILE A 59 6.34 2.48 1.86
C ILE A 59 7.43 3.23 1.11
N VAL A 60 7.67 2.86 -0.13
CA VAL A 60 8.67 3.50 -0.98
C VAL A 60 7.97 4.38 -2.00
N VAL A 61 8.20 5.69 -1.92
CA VAL A 61 7.64 6.68 -2.83
C VAL A 61 8.76 7.12 -3.76
N THR A 62 8.55 6.95 -5.07
CA THR A 62 9.50 7.38 -6.09
C THR A 62 9.03 8.67 -6.73
N LEU A 63 9.87 9.68 -6.74
CA LEU A 63 9.55 11.01 -7.25
C LEU A 63 10.62 11.46 -8.24
N PRO A 64 10.27 12.31 -9.24
CA PRO A 64 11.28 12.93 -10.08
C PRO A 64 12.24 13.80 -9.24
N ALA A 65 13.53 13.76 -9.54
CA ALA A 65 14.52 14.55 -8.79
C ALA A 65 14.28 16.06 -8.90
N ALA A 66 13.66 16.49 -10.00
CA ALA A 66 13.38 17.93 -10.26
C ALA A 66 11.99 18.37 -9.76
N ILE A 67 11.32 17.55 -8.95
CA ILE A 67 9.99 17.90 -8.42
C ILE A 67 10.06 19.11 -7.49
N GLU A 68 9.03 19.97 -7.54
CA GLU A 68 8.90 21.09 -6.61
C GLU A 68 8.65 20.59 -5.18
N PRO A 69 9.23 21.24 -4.15
CA PRO A 69 9.04 20.81 -2.76
C PRO A 69 7.58 20.69 -2.32
N SER A 70 6.71 21.57 -2.79
CA SER A 70 5.28 21.52 -2.47
C SER A 70 4.58 20.30 -3.08
N GLU A 71 4.96 19.91 -4.29
CA GLU A 71 4.45 18.71 -4.94
C GLU A 71 4.98 17.44 -4.27
N MET A 72 6.22 17.48 -3.79
CA MET A 72 6.80 16.38 -3.03
C MET A 72 6.02 16.13 -1.74
N VAL A 73 5.71 17.18 -0.99
CA VAL A 73 4.91 17.08 0.24
C VAL A 73 3.53 16.52 -0.06
N THR A 74 2.88 17.00 -1.13
CA THR A 74 1.57 16.48 -1.56
C THR A 74 1.63 15.00 -1.88
N ALA A 75 2.66 14.55 -2.58
CA ALA A 75 2.82 13.13 -2.92
C ALA A 75 3.05 12.27 -1.67
N LEU A 76 3.87 12.73 -0.74
CA LEU A 76 4.10 12.02 0.52
C LEU A 76 2.85 11.97 1.39
N ASP A 77 2.07 13.06 1.46
CA ASP A 77 0.79 13.07 2.17
C ASP A 77 -0.20 12.09 1.54
N SER A 78 -0.27 12.04 0.21
CA SER A 78 -1.12 11.08 -0.50
C SER A 78 -0.69 9.63 -0.23
N ALA A 79 0.60 9.36 -0.20
CA ALA A 79 1.13 8.04 0.11
C ALA A 79 0.76 7.62 1.54
N ARG A 80 0.79 8.54 2.48
CA ARG A 80 0.38 8.30 3.86
C ARG A 80 -1.12 8.05 3.99
N ASP A 81 -1.94 8.82 3.29
CA ASP A 81 -3.40 8.68 3.30
C ASP A 81 -3.84 7.30 2.78
N LEU A 82 -3.10 6.73 1.83
CA LEU A 82 -3.38 5.40 1.31
C LEU A 82 -3.18 4.30 2.35
N ILE A 83 -2.35 4.52 3.37
CA ILE A 83 -2.14 3.54 4.45
C ILE A 83 -3.45 3.25 5.16
N ALA A 84 -4.20 4.29 5.52
CA ALA A 84 -5.51 4.13 6.15
C ALA A 84 -6.52 3.45 5.24
N LYS A 85 -6.50 3.76 3.94
CA LYS A 85 -7.37 3.11 2.96
C LYS A 85 -7.05 1.64 2.78
N ALA A 86 -5.77 1.28 2.78
CA ALA A 86 -5.33 -0.12 2.70
C ALA A 86 -5.78 -0.92 3.93
N ASP A 87 -5.73 -0.32 5.11
CA ASP A 87 -6.24 -0.92 6.34
C ASP A 87 -7.73 -1.23 6.24
N THR A 88 -8.52 -0.28 5.75
CA THR A 88 -9.97 -0.43 5.63
C THR A 88 -10.35 -1.54 4.67
N VAL A 89 -9.62 -1.67 3.56
CA VAL A 89 -9.85 -2.71 2.55
C VAL A 89 -9.27 -4.06 2.97
N ALA A 90 -8.28 -4.06 3.89
CA ALA A 90 -7.64 -5.27 4.39
C ALA A 90 -8.52 -6.08 5.37
N GLU A 91 -9.57 -5.50 5.92
CA GLU A 91 -10.60 -6.26 6.62
C GLU A 91 -11.28 -7.18 5.62
N GLU A 92 -11.56 -8.42 6.04
CA GLU A 92 -12.29 -9.36 5.18
C GLU A 92 -13.53 -8.65 4.61
N PRO A 93 -13.75 -8.75 3.27
CA PRO A 93 -14.99 -8.19 2.73
C PRO A 93 -16.13 -8.78 3.52
N PRO A 94 -17.09 -7.97 4.01
CA PRO A 94 -18.23 -8.45 4.77
C PRO A 94 -19.03 -9.52 4.03
N ASP A 95 -18.78 -9.68 2.74
CA ASP A 95 -19.46 -10.61 1.83
C ASP A 95 -18.62 -11.85 1.50
N ALA A 96 -17.51 -12.12 2.22
CA ALA A 96 -16.66 -13.28 1.93
C ALA A 96 -17.47 -14.60 1.99
N GLU A 97 -18.34 -14.76 2.98
CA GLU A 97 -19.20 -15.92 3.11
C GLU A 97 -20.24 -15.97 1.99
N GLN A 98 -20.84 -14.84 1.62
CA GLN A 98 -21.78 -14.76 0.50
C GLN A 98 -21.09 -15.08 -0.81
N THR A 99 -19.90 -14.57 -1.03
CA THR A 99 -19.13 -14.86 -2.23
C THR A 99 -18.80 -16.34 -2.32
N ALA A 100 -18.39 -16.95 -1.21
CA ALA A 100 -18.12 -18.39 -1.16
C ALA A 100 -19.39 -19.21 -1.43
N ALA A 101 -20.54 -18.77 -0.89
CA ALA A 101 -21.81 -19.44 -1.14
C ALA A 101 -22.22 -19.37 -2.62
N VAL A 102 -22.05 -18.22 -3.26
CA VAL A 102 -22.32 -18.04 -4.69
C VAL A 102 -21.44 -18.95 -5.54
N ILE A 103 -20.15 -19.04 -5.21
CA ILE A 103 -19.20 -19.88 -5.92
C ILE A 103 -19.60 -21.36 -5.78
N ARG A 104 -19.97 -21.79 -4.58
CA ARG A 104 -20.39 -23.17 -4.32
C ARG A 104 -21.69 -23.51 -5.07
N GLU A 105 -22.63 -22.58 -5.11
CA GLU A 105 -23.89 -22.76 -5.85
C GLU A 105 -23.62 -22.87 -7.35
N TRP A 106 -22.74 -22.00 -7.87
CA TRP A 106 -22.31 -22.08 -9.27
C TRP A 106 -21.68 -23.44 -9.56
N TRP A 107 -20.81 -23.91 -8.68
CA TRP A 107 -20.15 -25.21 -8.82
C TRP A 107 -21.14 -26.36 -8.82
N ALA A 108 -22.13 -26.31 -7.93
CA ALA A 108 -23.17 -27.33 -7.87
C ALA A 108 -23.95 -27.45 -9.19
N ARG A 109 -24.21 -26.33 -9.86
CA ARG A 109 -24.89 -26.30 -11.16
C ARG A 109 -24.07 -26.98 -12.26
N GLN A 110 -22.74 -26.91 -12.18
CA GLN A 110 -21.87 -27.53 -13.17
C GLN A 110 -21.83 -29.05 -13.06
N ARG A 111 -22.26 -29.59 -11.91
CA ARG A 111 -22.23 -31.03 -11.63
C ARG A 111 -23.49 -31.76 -12.04
N ASP A 112 -24.54 -31.06 -12.33
CA ASP A 112 -25.84 -31.64 -12.77
C ASP A 112 -25.89 -31.82 -14.29
#